data_929d1e119daf14346868a0877cbd4829
#
_entry.id   929d1e119daf14346868a0877cbd4829
#
_cell.length_a   1.000
_cell.length_b   1.000
_cell.length_c   1.000
_cell.angle_alpha   90.00
_cell.angle_beta   90.00
_cell.angle_gamma   90.00
#
_symmetry.space_group_name_H-M   'P 1'
#
loop_
_entity.id
_entity.type
_entity.pdbx_description
1 polymer ?
#
loop_
_entity_poly.entity_id
_entity_poly.type
_entity_poly.pdbx_seq_one_letter_code
_entity_poly.pdbx_strand_id
1 'polypeptide(L)'
;MNEHKTIRKVIKQSKYDIKQDELVADNDNELLRVLDENGNPTGRFEKREIVHVNKLFHNEVALWIIDKENKKVLLQRRNPNKKQNPNKLAICAGHVVGNETVDEALEKEAKEELGIDIKNYNVKKIITIKRTVPRNHCFSHHYYICKTIPIETFTIQKEELSEVLYMDYEHLKQLVKQNSDKVVFNWEDYEPVFNRLDEIIK
;
A
#
# COMPACT_ATOMS: atom_id res chain seq x y z
N MET A 1 -44.52 -0.89 -45.45
CA MET A 1 -43.49 0.14 -45.28
C MET A 1 -43.62 0.71 -43.88
N ASN A 2 -42.83 0.23 -42.96
CA ASN A 2 -42.68 0.78 -41.60
C ASN A 2 -41.20 0.73 -41.25
N GLU A 3 -40.61 1.88 -41.33
CA GLU A 3 -39.23 2.08 -40.89
C GLU A 3 -39.18 2.21 -39.37
N HIS A 4 -38.77 1.16 -38.67
CA HIS A 4 -38.38 1.28 -37.28
C HIS A 4 -37.05 1.98 -37.16
N LYS A 5 -37.07 3.29 -36.89
CA LYS A 5 -35.91 4.03 -36.40
C LYS A 5 -35.52 3.51 -35.05
N THR A 6 -34.48 2.69 -35.03
CA THR A 6 -33.77 2.30 -33.81
C THR A 6 -33.01 3.50 -33.31
N ILE A 7 -33.52 4.17 -32.28
CA ILE A 7 -32.78 5.22 -31.55
C ILE A 7 -31.65 4.53 -30.80
N ARG A 8 -30.45 4.56 -31.35
CA ARG A 8 -29.24 4.23 -30.61
C ARG A 8 -29.05 5.31 -29.54
N LYS A 9 -29.35 4.96 -28.30
CA LYS A 9 -28.96 5.71 -27.12
C LYS A 9 -27.44 5.68 -27.06
N VAL A 10 -26.78 6.75 -27.45
CA VAL A 10 -25.36 6.97 -27.20
C VAL A 10 -25.26 7.22 -25.70
N ILE A 11 -24.98 6.17 -24.94
CA ILE A 11 -24.55 6.30 -23.56
C ILE A 11 -23.19 6.98 -23.63
N LYS A 12 -23.11 8.23 -23.15
CA LYS A 12 -21.82 8.87 -22.89
C LYS A 12 -21.05 7.97 -21.96
N GLN A 13 -20.05 7.30 -22.50
CA GLN A 13 -19.09 6.53 -21.71
C GLN A 13 -18.45 7.49 -20.72
N SER A 14 -18.59 7.19 -19.44
CA SER A 14 -17.94 7.92 -18.37
C SER A 14 -16.41 7.88 -18.61
N LYS A 15 -15.72 8.96 -18.31
CA LYS A 15 -14.25 9.05 -18.43
C LYS A 15 -13.50 8.00 -17.59
N TYR A 16 -14.25 7.19 -16.83
CA TYR A 16 -13.80 6.14 -15.92
C TYR A 16 -14.35 4.73 -16.27
N ASP A 17 -14.97 4.56 -17.44
CA ASP A 17 -15.33 3.22 -17.94
C ASP A 17 -14.05 2.51 -18.40
N ILE A 18 -13.39 1.88 -17.45
CA ILE A 18 -12.20 1.08 -17.66
C ILE A 18 -12.65 -0.25 -18.25
N LYS A 19 -12.09 -0.60 -19.39
CA LYS A 19 -12.28 -1.95 -19.95
C LYS A 19 -11.69 -2.95 -18.97
N GLN A 20 -12.36 -4.08 -18.79
CA GLN A 20 -11.93 -5.14 -17.86
C GLN A 20 -10.50 -5.63 -18.16
N ASP A 21 -10.06 -5.49 -19.42
CA ASP A 21 -8.72 -5.85 -19.90
C ASP A 21 -7.63 -4.81 -19.54
N GLU A 22 -8.01 -3.62 -19.00
CA GLU A 22 -7.09 -2.55 -18.57
C GLU A 22 -6.82 -2.57 -17.07
N LEU A 23 -7.39 -3.54 -16.33
CA LEU A 23 -7.11 -3.70 -14.92
C LEU A 23 -5.67 -4.18 -14.72
N VAL A 24 -4.91 -3.43 -13.94
CA VAL A 24 -3.57 -3.84 -13.51
C VAL A 24 -3.72 -5.03 -12.58
N ALA A 25 -3.24 -6.19 -13.01
CA ALA A 25 -3.24 -7.40 -12.19
C ALA A 25 -2.19 -7.23 -11.08
N ASP A 26 -2.56 -7.58 -9.87
CA ASP A 26 -1.57 -7.84 -8.84
C ASP A 26 -0.70 -9.02 -9.30
N ASN A 27 0.57 -9.06 -8.90
CA ASN A 27 1.46 -10.17 -9.26
C ASN A 27 1.14 -11.41 -8.41
N ASP A 28 0.06 -12.09 -8.77
CA ASP A 28 -0.44 -13.28 -8.04
C ASP A 28 0.55 -14.46 -8.07
N ASN A 29 1.59 -14.39 -8.92
CA ASN A 29 2.63 -15.41 -9.02
C ASN A 29 3.85 -15.15 -8.12
N GLU A 30 3.91 -14.04 -7.41
CA GLU A 30 4.94 -13.82 -6.40
C GLU A 30 5.00 -14.99 -5.42
N LEU A 31 6.21 -15.46 -5.13
CA LEU A 31 6.42 -16.50 -4.13
C LEU A 31 6.72 -15.85 -2.78
N LEU A 32 5.83 -16.02 -1.83
CA LEU A 32 5.97 -15.50 -0.47
C LEU A 32 6.47 -16.60 0.46
N ARG A 33 7.39 -16.26 1.35
CA ARG A 33 7.86 -17.15 2.40
C ARG A 33 6.77 -17.30 3.45
N VAL A 34 6.34 -18.55 3.70
CA VAL A 34 5.34 -18.86 4.72
C VAL A 34 6.00 -18.89 6.09
N LEU A 35 5.38 -18.19 7.03
CA LEU A 35 5.79 -18.11 8.43
C LEU A 35 4.80 -18.88 9.32
N ASP A 36 5.27 -19.26 10.51
CA ASP A 36 4.40 -19.71 11.58
C ASP A 36 3.72 -18.53 12.31
N GLU A 37 2.89 -18.81 13.30
CA GLU A 37 2.19 -17.78 14.08
C GLU A 37 3.10 -16.88 14.92
N ASN A 38 4.36 -17.28 15.11
CA ASN A 38 5.38 -16.54 15.85
C ASN A 38 6.32 -15.74 14.93
N GLY A 39 6.12 -15.86 13.59
CA GLY A 39 6.95 -15.18 12.59
C GLY A 39 8.20 -15.96 12.20
N ASN A 40 8.34 -17.24 12.58
CA ASN A 40 9.48 -18.05 12.18
C ASN A 40 9.24 -18.66 10.79
N PRO A 41 10.28 -18.73 9.93
CA PRO A 41 10.17 -19.39 8.64
C PRO A 41 9.82 -20.88 8.78
N THR A 42 8.81 -21.33 8.02
CA THR A 42 8.41 -22.74 7.96
C THR A 42 9.22 -23.56 6.95
N GLY A 43 10.08 -22.91 6.15
CA GLY A 43 10.79 -23.52 5.03
C GLY A 43 9.95 -23.63 3.75
N ARG A 44 8.68 -23.20 3.78
CA ARG A 44 7.77 -23.24 2.63
C ARG A 44 7.70 -21.90 1.93
N PHE A 45 7.49 -21.95 0.62
CA PHE A 45 7.15 -20.80 -0.22
C PHE A 45 5.87 -21.14 -0.98
N GLU A 46 4.97 -20.18 -1.04
CA GLU A 46 3.71 -20.34 -1.75
C GLU A 46 3.42 -19.10 -2.60
N LYS A 47 2.63 -19.26 -3.67
CA LYS A 47 2.15 -18.14 -4.46
C LYS A 47 1.32 -17.19 -3.59
N ARG A 48 1.44 -15.89 -3.84
CA ARG A 48 0.72 -14.82 -3.14
C ARG A 48 -0.77 -15.11 -3.00
N GLU A 49 -1.43 -15.53 -4.09
CA GLU A 49 -2.85 -15.89 -4.06
C GLU A 49 -3.14 -17.00 -3.04
N ILE A 50 -2.32 -18.06 -3.02
CA ILE A 50 -2.46 -19.19 -2.10
C ILE A 50 -2.26 -18.73 -0.65
N VAL A 51 -1.25 -17.89 -0.41
CA VAL A 51 -0.96 -17.33 0.92
C VAL A 51 -2.17 -16.56 1.45
N HIS A 52 -2.76 -15.68 0.64
CA HIS A 52 -3.89 -14.86 1.04
C HIS A 52 -5.19 -15.66 1.20
N VAL A 53 -5.48 -16.59 0.28
CA VAL A 53 -6.69 -17.45 0.36
C VAL A 53 -6.64 -18.34 1.60
N ASN A 54 -5.48 -18.92 1.90
CA ASN A 54 -5.31 -19.82 3.04
C ASN A 54 -4.92 -19.12 4.33
N LYS A 55 -4.85 -17.77 4.34
CA LYS A 55 -4.51 -16.97 5.53
C LYS A 55 -3.17 -17.39 6.14
N LEU A 56 -2.17 -17.69 5.29
CA LEU A 56 -0.83 -18.05 5.74
C LEU A 56 -0.07 -16.78 6.12
N PHE A 57 0.69 -16.86 7.22
CA PHE A 57 1.53 -15.74 7.62
C PHE A 57 2.71 -15.55 6.67
N HIS A 58 3.01 -14.30 6.37
CA HIS A 58 4.14 -13.85 5.56
C HIS A 58 4.63 -12.47 6.04
N ASN A 59 5.70 -11.95 5.46
CA ASN A 59 6.21 -10.63 5.80
C ASN A 59 5.75 -9.57 4.79
N GLU A 60 5.44 -8.39 5.29
CA GLU A 60 5.24 -7.14 4.55
C GLU A 60 6.15 -6.05 5.09
N VAL A 61 6.48 -5.09 4.25
CA VAL A 61 7.19 -3.85 4.61
C VAL A 61 6.33 -2.64 4.36
N ALA A 62 6.53 -1.59 5.15
CA ALA A 62 5.79 -0.35 5.06
C ALA A 62 6.70 0.83 5.39
N LEU A 63 6.73 1.85 4.52
CA LEU A 63 7.55 3.05 4.66
C LEU A 63 6.67 4.28 4.88
N TRP A 64 6.91 4.99 5.98
CA TRP A 64 6.34 6.27 6.30
C TRP A 64 7.33 7.39 6.00
N ILE A 65 7.00 8.33 5.15
CA ILE A 65 7.80 9.54 4.92
C ILE A 65 7.12 10.69 5.62
N ILE A 66 7.83 11.27 6.60
CA ILE A 66 7.30 12.22 7.56
C ILE A 66 7.94 13.58 7.37
N ASP A 67 7.13 14.57 7.05
CA ASP A 67 7.46 15.98 7.15
C ASP A 67 7.12 16.46 8.58
N LYS A 68 8.09 16.35 9.47
CA LYS A 68 7.89 16.66 10.89
C LYS A 68 7.58 18.13 11.13
N GLU A 69 8.22 19.04 10.39
CA GLU A 69 8.05 20.48 10.56
C GLU A 69 6.61 20.92 10.30
N ASN A 70 6.02 20.35 9.25
CA ASN A 70 4.64 20.66 8.84
C ASN A 70 3.61 19.64 9.38
N LYS A 71 4.05 18.66 10.19
CA LYS A 71 3.21 17.57 10.74
C LYS A 71 2.41 16.84 9.66
N LYS A 72 3.07 16.52 8.55
CA LYS A 72 2.45 15.82 7.41
C LYS A 72 3.12 14.48 7.17
N VAL A 73 2.38 13.59 6.55
CA VAL A 73 2.87 12.30 6.07
C VAL A 73 2.61 12.16 4.58
N LEU A 74 3.58 11.57 3.87
CA LEU A 74 3.42 11.25 2.45
C LEU A 74 2.48 10.07 2.32
N LEU A 75 1.47 10.23 1.47
CA LEU A 75 0.57 9.18 1.05
C LEU A 75 0.64 9.02 -0.46
N GLN A 76 0.33 7.83 -0.91
CA GLN A 76 0.16 7.49 -2.32
C GLN A 76 -1.28 7.10 -2.59
N ARG A 77 -1.84 7.57 -3.72
CA ARG A 77 -3.14 7.14 -4.18
C ARG A 77 -2.99 5.95 -5.10
N ARG A 78 -3.62 4.85 -4.73
CA ARG A 78 -3.63 3.64 -5.55
C ARG A 78 -4.28 3.91 -6.90
N ASN A 79 -3.74 3.29 -7.95
CA ASN A 79 -4.29 3.43 -9.30
C ASN A 79 -5.76 2.97 -9.32
N PRO A 80 -6.67 3.71 -9.97
CA PRO A 80 -8.09 3.34 -10.06
C PRO A 80 -8.34 1.99 -10.73
N ASN A 81 -7.36 1.47 -11.48
CA ASN A 81 -7.44 0.19 -12.18
C ASN A 81 -6.97 -1.00 -11.33
N LYS A 82 -6.52 -0.78 -10.10
CA LYS A 82 -6.15 -1.88 -9.19
C LYS A 82 -7.38 -2.68 -8.77
N LYS A 83 -7.25 -4.00 -8.75
CA LYS A 83 -8.31 -4.91 -8.28
C LYS A 83 -8.64 -4.70 -6.81
N GLN A 84 -7.62 -4.37 -6.00
CA GLN A 84 -7.79 -4.19 -4.55
C GLN A 84 -7.61 -2.73 -4.16
N ASN A 85 -8.56 -2.20 -3.40
CA ASN A 85 -8.51 -0.84 -2.86
C ASN A 85 -8.22 0.25 -3.91
N PRO A 86 -8.89 0.29 -5.08
CA PRO A 86 -8.69 1.32 -6.08
C PRO A 86 -8.98 2.71 -5.50
N ASN A 87 -8.23 3.73 -5.93
CA ASN A 87 -8.37 5.14 -5.52
C ASN A 87 -8.14 5.43 -4.02
N LYS A 88 -7.89 4.43 -3.17
CA LYS A 88 -7.62 4.67 -1.76
C LYS A 88 -6.21 5.19 -1.53
N LEU A 89 -6.06 5.93 -0.44
CA LEU A 89 -4.77 6.39 0.04
C LEU A 89 -4.09 5.32 0.87
N ALA A 90 -2.81 5.14 0.61
CA ALA A 90 -1.91 4.17 1.25
C ALA A 90 -0.57 4.83 1.58
N ILE A 91 0.29 4.15 2.30
CA ILE A 91 1.73 4.40 2.35
C ILE A 91 2.43 3.48 1.36
N CYS A 92 3.71 3.72 1.07
CA CYS A 92 4.54 2.79 0.31
C CYS A 92 4.67 1.48 1.09
N ALA A 93 4.28 0.36 0.48
CA ALA A 93 4.24 -0.93 1.15
C ALA A 93 4.17 -2.09 0.15
N GLY A 94 4.82 -3.20 0.48
CA GLY A 94 4.76 -4.40 -0.33
C GLY A 94 5.16 -5.67 0.41
N HIS A 95 5.18 -6.80 -0.31
CA HIS A 95 5.52 -8.09 0.22
C HIS A 95 7.04 -8.34 0.20
N VAL A 96 7.51 -9.12 1.17
CA VAL A 96 8.85 -9.70 1.13
C VAL A 96 8.81 -10.96 0.27
N VAL A 97 9.36 -10.88 -0.94
CA VAL A 97 9.23 -11.92 -1.96
C VAL A 97 10.44 -12.87 -1.94
N GLY A 98 10.18 -14.15 -2.09
CA GLY A 98 11.23 -15.16 -2.23
C GLY A 98 12.17 -15.21 -1.04
N ASN A 99 13.45 -15.03 -1.30
CA ASN A 99 14.51 -15.01 -0.30
C ASN A 99 14.96 -13.59 0.11
N GLU A 100 14.23 -12.57 -0.33
CA GLU A 100 14.50 -11.20 0.11
C GLU A 100 14.51 -11.11 1.63
N THR A 101 15.38 -10.27 2.14
CA THR A 101 15.31 -9.75 3.50
C THR A 101 14.26 -8.65 3.58
N VAL A 102 13.83 -8.33 4.79
CA VAL A 102 12.91 -7.20 5.03
C VAL A 102 13.47 -5.88 4.52
N ASP A 103 14.78 -5.66 4.68
CA ASP A 103 15.45 -4.43 4.25
C ASP A 103 15.55 -4.35 2.71
N GLU A 104 15.88 -5.46 2.04
CA GLU A 104 15.88 -5.53 0.57
C GLU A 104 14.49 -5.28 -0.02
N ALA A 105 13.44 -5.86 0.58
CA ALA A 105 12.08 -5.60 0.16
C ALA A 105 11.68 -4.12 0.34
N LEU A 106 12.07 -3.50 1.46
CA LEU A 106 11.80 -2.08 1.72
C LEU A 106 12.48 -1.17 0.68
N GLU A 107 13.76 -1.46 0.35
CA GLU A 107 14.51 -0.74 -0.68
C GLU A 107 13.85 -0.89 -2.05
N LYS A 108 13.44 -2.11 -2.40
CA LYS A 108 12.77 -2.43 -3.66
C LYS A 108 11.45 -1.66 -3.80
N GLU A 109 10.56 -1.76 -2.82
CA GLU A 109 9.26 -1.09 -2.85
C GLU A 109 9.38 0.44 -2.94
N ALA A 110 10.29 1.03 -2.16
CA ALA A 110 10.52 2.47 -2.22
C ALA A 110 11.05 2.91 -3.61
N LYS A 111 11.88 2.08 -4.24
CA LYS A 111 12.39 2.33 -5.58
C LYS A 111 11.35 2.16 -6.67
N GLU A 112 10.54 1.11 -6.58
CA GLU A 112 9.52 0.78 -7.58
C GLU A 112 8.33 1.75 -7.49
N GLU A 113 7.75 1.93 -6.30
CA GLU A 113 6.55 2.75 -6.12
C GLU A 113 6.83 4.26 -6.16
N LEU A 114 7.94 4.71 -5.54
CA LEU A 114 8.22 6.13 -5.33
C LEU A 114 9.44 6.65 -6.12
N GLY A 115 10.23 5.76 -6.71
CA GLY A 115 11.44 6.14 -7.47
C GLY A 115 12.60 6.64 -6.62
N ILE A 116 12.57 6.44 -5.29
CA ILE A 116 13.62 6.90 -4.38
C ILE A 116 14.55 5.79 -3.95
N ASP A 117 15.84 6.13 -3.79
CA ASP A 117 16.81 5.26 -3.14
C ASP A 117 16.88 5.61 -1.65
N ILE A 118 16.31 4.76 -0.81
CA ILE A 118 16.23 5.00 0.63
C ILE A 118 17.57 4.93 1.34
N LYS A 119 18.64 4.40 0.72
CA LYS A 119 20.00 4.44 1.24
C LYS A 119 20.53 5.87 1.42
N ASN A 120 19.95 6.83 0.70
CA ASN A 120 20.28 8.24 0.83
C ASN A 120 19.59 8.92 2.03
N TYR A 121 18.84 8.16 2.84
CA TYR A 121 18.05 8.67 3.95
C TYR A 121 18.33 7.91 5.24
N ASN A 122 18.06 8.54 6.38
CA ASN A 122 18.13 7.90 7.68
C ASN A 122 16.81 7.14 7.93
N VAL A 123 16.77 5.89 7.50
CA VAL A 123 15.61 5.00 7.70
C VAL A 123 15.66 4.41 9.10
N LYS A 124 14.56 4.49 9.83
CA LYS A 124 14.44 3.93 11.17
C LYS A 124 13.21 3.03 11.26
N LYS A 125 13.34 1.97 12.06
CA LYS A 125 12.21 1.09 12.37
C LYS A 125 11.25 1.77 13.34
N ILE A 126 9.95 1.64 13.09
CA ILE A 126 8.88 2.04 14.01
C ILE A 126 8.51 0.85 14.90
N ILE A 127 7.95 -0.20 14.29
CA ILE A 127 7.40 -1.37 14.94
C ILE A 127 7.19 -2.48 13.92
N THR A 128 7.09 -3.73 14.39
CA THR A 128 6.47 -4.82 13.61
C THR A 128 5.14 -5.16 14.24
N ILE A 129 4.07 -5.19 13.46
CA ILE A 129 2.74 -5.59 13.90
C ILE A 129 2.34 -6.92 13.28
N LYS A 130 1.68 -7.77 14.05
CA LYS A 130 1.04 -8.99 13.55
C LYS A 130 -0.39 -8.63 13.15
N ARG A 131 -0.74 -8.85 11.89
CA ARG A 131 -2.08 -8.59 11.35
C ARG A 131 -2.77 -9.91 11.01
N THR A 132 -4.05 -10.01 11.32
CA THR A 132 -4.87 -11.20 11.07
C THR A 132 -6.20 -10.85 10.42
N VAL A 133 -6.18 -9.83 9.56
CA VAL A 133 -7.38 -9.40 8.83
C VAL A 133 -7.79 -10.41 7.76
N PRO A 134 -9.06 -10.43 7.34
CA PRO A 134 -9.49 -11.31 6.27
C PRO A 134 -8.60 -11.16 5.04
N ARG A 135 -8.07 -12.27 4.56
CA ARG A 135 -7.16 -12.37 3.39
C ARG A 135 -5.76 -11.78 3.55
N ASN A 136 -5.38 -11.30 4.74
CA ASN A 136 -3.99 -10.85 4.94
C ASN A 136 -3.53 -11.14 6.35
N HIS A 137 -2.91 -12.29 6.55
CA HIS A 137 -2.20 -12.65 7.77
C HIS A 137 -0.72 -12.37 7.57
N CYS A 138 -0.21 -11.32 8.21
CA CYS A 138 1.18 -10.93 7.99
C CYS A 138 1.85 -10.38 9.25
N PHE A 139 3.19 -10.38 9.21
CA PHE A 139 4.03 -9.55 10.06
C PHE A 139 4.42 -8.33 9.23
N SER A 140 3.81 -7.18 9.51
CA SER A 140 4.05 -5.94 8.80
C SER A 140 5.10 -5.11 9.51
N HIS A 141 6.24 -4.89 8.84
CA HIS A 141 7.41 -4.20 9.36
C HIS A 141 7.36 -2.73 8.95
N HIS A 142 7.10 -1.84 9.90
CA HIS A 142 6.96 -0.41 9.65
C HIS A 142 8.26 0.33 9.90
N TYR A 143 8.65 1.17 8.93
CA TYR A 143 9.82 2.02 8.94
C TYR A 143 9.43 3.47 8.63
N TYR A 144 10.30 4.43 8.95
CA TYR A 144 10.09 5.82 8.61
C TYR A 144 11.36 6.54 8.18
N ILE A 145 11.17 7.57 7.36
CA ILE A 145 12.10 8.62 7.03
C ILE A 145 11.51 9.92 7.57
N CYS A 146 12.25 10.61 8.45
CA CYS A 146 11.85 11.93 8.96
C CYS A 146 12.57 13.00 8.16
N LYS A 147 12.00 13.37 7.02
CA LYS A 147 12.53 14.40 6.11
C LYS A 147 11.44 14.87 5.16
N THR A 148 11.30 16.18 4.98
CA THR A 148 10.51 16.74 3.89
C THR A 148 11.20 16.45 2.57
N ILE A 149 10.57 15.65 1.72
CA ILE A 149 11.02 15.34 0.36
C ILE A 149 10.08 16.05 -0.60
N PRO A 150 10.57 16.93 -1.48
CA PRO A 150 9.71 17.62 -2.45
C PRO A 150 8.95 16.62 -3.33
N ILE A 151 7.68 16.91 -3.63
CA ILE A 151 6.80 16.01 -4.40
C ILE A 151 7.40 15.68 -5.78
N GLU A 152 8.05 16.64 -6.40
CA GLU A 152 8.71 16.51 -7.71
C GLU A 152 9.91 15.56 -7.70
N THR A 153 10.40 15.15 -6.52
CA THR A 153 11.46 14.15 -6.39
C THR A 153 10.95 12.74 -6.69
N PHE A 154 9.65 12.52 -6.49
CA PHE A 154 9.08 11.18 -6.65
C PHE A 154 8.80 10.87 -8.12
N THR A 155 9.21 9.68 -8.52
CA THR A 155 8.86 9.10 -9.83
C THR A 155 8.00 7.87 -9.57
N ILE A 156 6.68 8.05 -9.64
CA ILE A 156 5.72 7.00 -9.30
C ILE A 156 5.56 5.99 -10.43
N GLN A 157 5.38 4.74 -10.05
CA GLN A 157 4.98 3.65 -10.94
C GLN A 157 3.49 3.81 -11.25
N LYS A 158 3.18 4.30 -12.46
CA LYS A 158 1.81 4.69 -12.86
C LYS A 158 0.83 3.51 -12.91
N GLU A 159 1.33 2.29 -13.07
CA GLU A 159 0.56 1.07 -13.01
C GLU A 159 0.03 0.81 -11.59
N GLU A 160 0.79 1.19 -10.56
CA GLU A 160 0.45 1.01 -9.16
C GLU A 160 -0.25 2.23 -8.56
N LEU A 161 0.21 3.43 -8.93
CA LEU A 161 -0.15 4.69 -8.29
C LEU A 161 -0.64 5.74 -9.30
N SER A 162 -1.58 6.57 -8.89
CA SER A 162 -2.03 7.73 -9.67
C SER A 162 -1.43 9.05 -9.21
N GLU A 163 -1.09 9.17 -7.94
CA GLU A 163 -0.45 10.36 -7.36
C GLU A 163 0.23 10.07 -6.01
N VAL A 164 1.11 10.97 -5.58
CA VAL A 164 1.59 11.09 -4.21
C VAL A 164 1.26 12.47 -3.67
N LEU A 165 0.96 12.55 -2.37
CA LEU A 165 0.59 13.80 -1.70
C LEU A 165 0.97 13.79 -0.24
N TYR A 166 1.25 14.97 0.31
CA TYR A 166 1.36 15.14 1.76
C TYR A 166 0.00 15.45 2.37
N MET A 167 -0.37 14.69 3.41
CA MET A 167 -1.56 14.92 4.21
C MET A 167 -1.19 15.30 5.63
N ASP A 168 -1.97 16.19 6.24
CA ASP A 168 -1.89 16.47 7.67
C ASP A 168 -2.06 15.17 8.46
N TYR A 169 -1.16 14.96 9.43
CA TYR A 169 -1.10 13.71 10.19
C TYR A 169 -2.35 13.48 11.05
N GLU A 170 -2.86 14.52 11.70
CA GLU A 170 -4.06 14.40 12.53
C GLU A 170 -5.29 14.12 11.67
N HIS A 171 -5.35 14.71 10.47
CA HIS A 171 -6.42 14.44 9.54
C HIS A 171 -6.39 12.96 9.07
N LEU A 172 -5.21 12.44 8.70
CA LEU A 172 -5.07 11.02 8.38
C LEU A 172 -5.51 10.13 9.53
N LYS A 173 -5.04 10.44 10.75
CA LYS A 173 -5.38 9.68 11.96
C LYS A 173 -6.89 9.65 12.22
N GLN A 174 -7.59 10.76 11.98
CA GLN A 174 -9.05 10.82 12.06
C GLN A 174 -9.73 9.95 11.02
N LEU A 175 -9.28 9.99 9.76
CA LEU A 175 -9.82 9.14 8.70
C LEU A 175 -9.70 7.65 9.07
N VAL A 176 -8.55 7.25 9.61
CA VAL A 176 -8.30 5.86 10.02
C VAL A 176 -9.17 5.46 11.22
N LYS A 177 -9.31 6.31 12.24
CA LYS A 177 -10.20 6.08 13.39
C LYS A 177 -11.66 5.93 13.00
N GLN A 178 -12.08 6.64 11.97
CA GLN A 178 -13.45 6.57 11.43
C GLN A 178 -13.66 5.42 10.46
N ASN A 179 -12.64 4.57 10.23
CA ASN A 179 -12.65 3.51 9.21
C ASN A 179 -13.10 4.04 7.84
N SER A 180 -12.59 5.22 7.45
CA SER A 180 -12.94 5.87 6.19
C SER A 180 -12.57 4.99 5.00
N ASP A 181 -13.46 4.91 4.02
CA ASP A 181 -13.23 4.21 2.76
C ASP A 181 -12.18 4.88 1.85
N LYS A 182 -11.74 6.08 2.22
CA LYS A 182 -10.69 6.84 1.51
C LYS A 182 -9.28 6.30 1.73
N VAL A 183 -9.08 5.50 2.77
CA VAL A 183 -7.77 4.98 3.18
C VAL A 183 -7.78 3.44 3.21
N VAL A 184 -6.61 2.82 3.07
CA VAL A 184 -6.47 1.36 3.16
C VAL A 184 -6.33 0.86 4.61
N PHE A 185 -6.10 1.77 5.54
CA PHE A 185 -5.86 1.48 6.95
C PHE A 185 -7.18 1.33 7.71
N ASN A 186 -7.17 0.50 8.76
CA ASN A 186 -8.19 0.48 9.79
C ASN A 186 -7.53 0.76 11.16
N TRP A 187 -8.30 1.28 12.10
CA TRP A 187 -7.75 1.66 13.40
C TRP A 187 -7.31 0.44 14.22
N GLU A 188 -8.09 -0.63 14.18
CA GLU A 188 -7.84 -1.84 14.97
C GLU A 188 -6.44 -2.43 14.73
N ASP A 189 -6.02 -2.51 13.46
CA ASP A 189 -4.70 -3.02 13.10
C ASP A 189 -3.57 -1.99 13.31
N TYR A 190 -3.86 -0.71 13.00
CA TYR A 190 -2.84 0.32 12.88
C TYR A 190 -2.67 1.18 14.13
N GLU A 191 -3.52 1.05 15.16
CA GLU A 191 -3.38 1.80 16.41
C GLU A 191 -1.96 1.73 17.01
N PRO A 192 -1.28 0.55 17.08
CA PRO A 192 0.08 0.49 17.61
C PRO A 192 1.09 1.33 16.79
N VAL A 193 0.89 1.39 15.46
CA VAL A 193 1.74 2.21 14.56
C VAL A 193 1.49 3.69 14.82
N PHE A 194 0.23 4.12 14.88
CA PHE A 194 -0.14 5.52 15.14
C PHE A 194 0.34 6.01 16.50
N ASN A 195 0.31 5.16 17.53
CA ASN A 195 0.85 5.49 18.86
C ASN A 195 2.36 5.79 18.80
N ARG A 196 3.12 5.04 17.98
CA ARG A 196 4.54 5.34 17.76
C ARG A 196 4.77 6.56 16.89
N LEU A 197 3.94 6.78 15.88
CA LEU A 197 4.00 7.98 15.04
C LEU A 197 3.72 9.26 15.86
N ASP A 198 2.81 9.20 16.83
CA ASP A 198 2.57 10.30 17.77
C ASP A 198 3.83 10.74 18.52
N GLU A 199 4.70 9.79 18.90
CA GLU A 199 5.96 10.08 19.58
C GLU A 199 7.01 10.67 18.61
N ILE A 200 6.98 10.28 17.33
CA ILE A 200 7.93 10.73 16.32
C ILE A 200 7.58 12.14 15.81
N ILE A 201 6.29 12.42 15.60
CA ILE A 201 5.80 13.67 14.99
C ILE A 201 5.69 14.82 16.02
N LYS A 202 5.53 14.52 17.30
CA LYS A 202 5.63 15.51 18.38
C LYS A 202 7.02 16.16 18.40
#